data_3b39629db027ebb63cb68c2b24600e0e
#
_entry.id   3b39629db027ebb63cb68c2b24600e0e
#
_cell.length_a   1.000
_cell.length_b   1.000
_cell.length_c   1.000
_cell.angle_alpha   90.00
_cell.angle_beta   90.00
_cell.angle_gamma   90.00
#
_symmetry.space_group_name_H-M   'P 1'
#
loop_
_entity.id
_entity.type
_entity.pdbx_description
1 polymer ?
#
loop_
_entity_poly.entity_id
_entity_poly.type
_entity_poly.pdbx_seq_one_letter_code
_entity_poly.pdbx_strand_id
1 'polypeptide(L)'
;MLQYSRYPFHPPLDAYVDMALVAAWEAGATLLGYYMRTEAGMVRLKENSSPVTEADLESHRVLVRVLRQAAPDLPILSEEARMIPHAERAPWSRYWLIDPLDGTKGFLKRTDEFTVNIALVEKGAPVVGVVHAPALQQTFVAVKGAGAYRLGDNGQWVRLSTVRVDPKRIRILASRHHAGPVVQRLLERLTGAETVSMDGALKFCLIAEGRADLYYRDGPTMEWDTAAGQCILEEAGGVVRTAEGDTLTYNKVELVNPPFVAAGDPSIDWTSRIRSIFENGDWMGA
;
A
#
# COMPACT_ATOMS: atom_id res chain seq x y z
N MET A 1 5.73 27.49 1.05
CA MET A 1 5.24 26.69 -0.09
C MET A 1 6.44 26.09 -0.76
N LEU A 2 6.70 24.80 -0.58
CA LEU A 2 7.74 24.09 -1.32
C LEU A 2 7.30 24.05 -2.79
N GLN A 3 8.07 24.66 -3.68
CA GLN A 3 7.86 24.53 -5.13
C GLN A 3 8.33 23.13 -5.54
N TYR A 4 7.41 22.17 -5.53
CA TYR A 4 7.67 20.90 -6.20
C TYR A 4 7.61 21.12 -7.71
N SER A 5 8.54 20.53 -8.47
CA SER A 5 8.40 20.48 -9.91
C SER A 5 7.09 19.78 -10.27
N ARG A 6 6.40 20.30 -11.28
CA ARG A 6 5.14 19.71 -11.72
C ARG A 6 5.39 18.24 -12.09
N TYR A 7 4.61 17.31 -11.52
CA TYR A 7 4.65 15.91 -11.93
C TYR A 7 4.12 15.76 -13.36
N PRO A 8 4.49 14.71 -14.08
CA PRO A 8 4.18 14.55 -15.50
C PRO A 8 2.79 13.96 -15.77
N PHE A 9 1.82 14.22 -14.91
CA PHE A 9 0.46 13.76 -15.10
C PHE A 9 -0.40 14.83 -15.80
N HIS A 10 -1.37 14.37 -16.58
CA HIS A 10 -2.26 15.20 -17.40
C HIS A 10 -3.73 14.92 -17.12
N PRO A 11 -4.64 15.82 -17.49
CA PRO A 11 -6.07 15.61 -17.37
C PRO A 11 -6.52 14.27 -17.97
N PRO A 12 -7.55 13.60 -17.39
CA PRO A 12 -8.42 14.15 -16.36
C PRO A 12 -8.05 13.78 -14.90
N LEU A 13 -6.95 13.06 -14.65
CA LEU A 13 -6.64 12.53 -13.32
C LEU A 13 -5.66 13.39 -12.51
N ASP A 14 -4.97 14.35 -13.13
CA ASP A 14 -4.02 15.25 -12.47
C ASP A 14 -4.61 16.01 -11.28
N ALA A 15 -5.83 16.51 -11.39
CA ALA A 15 -6.50 17.19 -10.28
C ALA A 15 -6.71 16.27 -9.07
N TYR A 16 -7.01 14.99 -9.28
CA TYR A 16 -7.13 14.02 -8.18
C TYR A 16 -5.78 13.70 -7.53
N VAL A 17 -4.71 13.73 -8.30
CA VAL A 17 -3.34 13.60 -7.77
C VAL A 17 -3.01 14.77 -6.84
N ASP A 18 -3.30 16.01 -7.25
CA ASP A 18 -3.09 17.19 -6.40
C ASP A 18 -3.85 17.06 -5.07
N MET A 19 -5.12 16.68 -5.13
CA MET A 19 -5.95 16.47 -3.94
C MET A 19 -5.36 15.40 -3.01
N ALA A 20 -4.97 14.25 -3.56
CA ALA A 20 -4.42 13.14 -2.80
C ALA A 20 -3.05 13.50 -2.18
N LEU A 21 -2.17 14.21 -2.90
CA LEU A 21 -0.89 14.63 -2.38
C LEU A 21 -1.03 15.64 -1.24
N VAL A 22 -1.89 16.65 -1.39
CA VAL A 22 -2.16 17.63 -0.32
C VAL A 22 -2.72 16.91 0.90
N ALA A 23 -3.69 16.01 0.72
CA ALA A 23 -4.27 15.24 1.82
C ALA A 23 -3.23 14.38 2.52
N ALA A 24 -2.39 13.67 1.75
CA ALA A 24 -1.33 12.80 2.30
C ALA A 24 -0.29 13.59 3.11
N TRP A 25 0.14 14.74 2.61
CA TRP A 25 1.13 15.58 3.31
C TRP A 25 0.58 16.22 4.58
N GLU A 26 -0.67 16.72 4.56
CA GLU A 26 -1.29 17.27 5.78
C GLU A 26 -1.52 16.17 6.84
N ALA A 27 -2.00 15.00 6.43
CA ALA A 27 -2.14 13.86 7.32
C ALA A 27 -0.79 13.36 7.85
N GLY A 28 0.22 13.26 6.97
CA GLY A 28 1.58 12.89 7.35
C GLY A 28 2.21 13.86 8.35
N ALA A 29 2.02 15.18 8.17
CA ALA A 29 2.48 16.18 9.13
C ALA A 29 1.78 16.02 10.50
N THR A 30 0.49 15.69 10.50
CA THR A 30 -0.27 15.37 11.71
C THR A 30 0.31 14.14 12.42
N LEU A 31 0.53 13.04 11.67
CA LEU A 31 1.15 11.83 12.20
C LEU A 31 2.53 12.09 12.81
N LEU A 32 3.39 12.87 12.13
CA LEU A 32 4.70 13.26 12.65
C LEU A 32 4.59 14.05 13.95
N GLY A 33 3.60 14.94 14.09
CA GLY A 33 3.35 15.66 15.31
C GLY A 33 3.08 14.73 16.51
N TYR A 34 2.34 13.64 16.30
CA TYR A 34 2.13 12.60 17.31
C TYR A 34 3.35 11.70 17.48
N TYR A 35 3.98 11.30 16.37
CA TYR A 35 5.13 10.43 16.39
C TYR A 35 6.30 10.98 17.18
N MET A 36 6.53 12.30 17.15
CA MET A 36 7.61 12.95 17.88
C MET A 36 7.31 13.15 19.38
N ARG A 37 6.06 12.99 19.82
CA ARG A 37 5.70 13.07 21.24
C ARG A 37 6.08 11.79 21.97
N THR A 38 6.71 11.92 23.15
CA THR A 38 7.19 10.79 23.97
C THR A 38 6.19 10.34 25.04
N GLU A 39 4.98 10.89 25.08
CA GLU A 39 4.02 10.63 26.15
C GLU A 39 3.40 9.24 26.06
N ALA A 40 3.54 8.46 27.13
CA ALA A 40 2.81 7.22 27.33
C ALA A 40 1.31 7.51 27.48
N GLY A 41 0.42 6.76 26.80
CA GLY A 41 -1.03 6.86 26.99
C GLY A 41 -1.83 7.14 25.72
N MET A 42 -1.20 7.32 24.57
CA MET A 42 -1.91 7.56 23.28
C MET A 42 -2.48 6.31 22.63
N VAL A 43 -2.30 5.13 23.24
CA VAL A 43 -2.73 3.88 22.66
C VAL A 43 -4.08 3.47 23.22
N ARG A 44 -5.05 3.30 22.31
CA ARG A 44 -6.33 2.64 22.59
C ARG A 44 -6.33 1.29 21.89
N LEU A 45 -7.03 0.34 22.45
CA LEU A 45 -7.28 -0.94 21.78
C LEU A 45 -8.63 -0.86 21.07
N LYS A 46 -8.68 -1.29 19.82
CA LYS A 46 -9.93 -1.57 19.11
C LYS A 46 -10.64 -2.76 19.80
N GLU A 47 -11.95 -2.89 19.60
CA GLU A 47 -12.72 -4.02 20.12
C GLU A 47 -12.16 -5.39 19.72
N ASN A 48 -11.48 -5.45 18.57
CA ASN A 48 -10.77 -6.63 18.06
C ASN A 48 -9.33 -6.77 18.58
N SER A 49 -8.95 -6.05 19.64
CA SER A 49 -7.62 -6.02 20.24
C SER A 49 -6.50 -5.43 19.36
N SER A 50 -6.82 -4.81 18.22
CA SER A 50 -5.84 -4.10 17.41
C SER A 50 -5.46 -2.76 18.06
N PRO A 51 -4.17 -2.36 18.07
CA PRO A 51 -3.79 -1.06 18.60
C PRO A 51 -4.31 0.07 17.68
N VAL A 52 -4.95 1.06 18.29
CA VAL A 52 -5.40 2.30 17.65
C VAL A 52 -4.73 3.47 18.35
N THR A 53 -4.25 4.42 17.62
CA THR A 53 -3.66 5.64 18.13
C THR A 53 -4.60 6.84 17.92
N GLU A 54 -4.50 7.85 18.77
CA GLU A 54 -5.13 9.15 18.53
C GLU A 54 -4.64 9.76 17.21
N ALA A 55 -3.38 9.43 16.83
CA ALA A 55 -2.77 9.87 15.58
C ALA A 55 -3.56 9.38 14.36
N ASP A 56 -3.98 8.10 14.37
CA ASP A 56 -4.74 7.48 13.29
C ASP A 56 -6.08 8.18 13.07
N LEU A 57 -6.83 8.37 14.15
CA LEU A 57 -8.11 9.08 14.10
C LEU A 57 -7.98 10.53 13.63
N GLU A 58 -6.91 11.23 14.03
CA GLU A 58 -6.70 12.61 13.61
C GLU A 58 -6.23 12.67 12.14
N SER A 59 -5.37 11.75 11.72
CA SER A 59 -5.02 11.56 10.31
C SER A 59 -6.27 11.34 9.45
N HIS A 60 -7.16 10.45 9.89
CA HIS A 60 -8.45 10.22 9.24
C HIS A 60 -9.26 11.52 9.07
N ARG A 61 -9.40 12.32 10.14
CA ARG A 61 -10.16 13.58 10.10
C ARG A 61 -9.56 14.55 9.07
N VAL A 62 -8.23 14.66 9.04
CA VAL A 62 -7.52 15.50 8.07
C VAL A 62 -7.78 15.02 6.64
N LEU A 63 -7.61 13.73 6.35
CA LEU A 63 -7.85 13.16 5.03
C LEU A 63 -9.27 13.42 4.55
N VAL A 64 -10.26 13.10 5.38
CA VAL A 64 -11.67 13.30 5.05
C VAL A 64 -11.98 14.76 4.80
N ARG A 65 -11.46 15.67 5.62
CA ARG A 65 -11.65 17.12 5.45
C ARG A 65 -11.10 17.60 4.10
N VAL A 66 -9.83 17.28 3.79
CA VAL A 66 -9.17 17.75 2.57
C VAL A 66 -9.83 17.16 1.32
N LEU A 67 -10.06 15.86 1.30
CA LEU A 67 -10.64 15.18 0.15
C LEU A 67 -12.10 15.63 -0.12
N ARG A 68 -12.93 15.82 0.92
CA ARG A 68 -14.28 16.33 0.77
C ARG A 68 -14.35 17.78 0.30
N GLN A 69 -13.42 18.62 0.74
CA GLN A 69 -13.35 20.00 0.26
C GLN A 69 -12.99 20.06 -1.23
N ALA A 70 -12.12 19.17 -1.67
CA ALA A 70 -11.64 19.16 -3.05
C ALA A 70 -12.59 18.42 -4.02
N ALA A 71 -13.27 17.36 -3.55
CA ALA A 71 -14.19 16.54 -4.34
C ALA A 71 -15.38 16.09 -3.48
N PRO A 72 -16.36 16.99 -3.20
CA PRO A 72 -17.47 16.73 -2.27
C PRO A 72 -18.39 15.59 -2.69
N ASP A 73 -18.48 15.33 -3.99
CA ASP A 73 -19.37 14.30 -4.55
C ASP A 73 -18.77 12.90 -4.57
N LEU A 74 -17.47 12.76 -4.27
CA LEU A 74 -16.83 11.45 -4.24
C LEU A 74 -16.97 10.79 -2.87
N PRO A 75 -17.51 9.57 -2.79
CA PRO A 75 -17.53 8.80 -1.56
C PRO A 75 -16.10 8.52 -1.05
N ILE A 76 -15.98 8.34 0.26
CA ILE A 76 -14.72 7.97 0.92
C ILE A 76 -14.96 6.70 1.72
N LEU A 77 -14.19 5.65 1.42
CA LEU A 77 -14.09 4.43 2.22
C LEU A 77 -12.75 4.47 2.98
N SER A 78 -12.81 4.39 4.30
CA SER A 78 -11.64 4.54 5.17
C SER A 78 -11.63 3.47 6.26
N GLU A 79 -10.46 3.00 6.65
CA GLU A 79 -10.28 2.09 7.77
C GLU A 79 -10.91 2.63 9.06
N GLU A 80 -10.71 3.90 9.38
CA GLU A 80 -11.15 4.53 10.62
C GLU A 80 -12.60 5.06 10.57
N ALA A 81 -13.31 4.85 9.47
CA ALA A 81 -14.72 5.22 9.35
C ALA A 81 -15.65 4.09 9.82
N ARG A 82 -16.92 4.46 10.01
CA ARG A 82 -17.98 3.46 10.14
C ARG A 82 -17.97 2.56 8.89
N MET A 83 -18.02 1.24 9.10
CA MET A 83 -18.17 0.29 8.01
C MET A 83 -19.43 0.58 7.19
N ILE A 84 -19.27 0.84 5.90
CA ILE A 84 -20.37 1.10 4.97
C ILE A 84 -20.82 -0.24 4.37
N PRO A 85 -22.09 -0.64 4.52
CA PRO A 85 -22.60 -1.88 3.96
C PRO A 85 -22.40 -1.95 2.43
N HIS A 86 -22.14 -3.15 1.90
CA HIS A 86 -21.92 -3.31 0.46
C HIS A 86 -23.10 -2.77 -0.38
N ALA A 87 -24.35 -2.96 0.07
CA ALA A 87 -25.51 -2.45 -0.64
C ALA A 87 -25.49 -0.92 -0.85
N GLU A 88 -24.88 -0.16 0.07
CA GLU A 88 -24.71 1.29 -0.04
C GLU A 88 -23.56 1.67 -0.99
N ARG A 89 -22.47 0.90 -1.02
CA ARG A 89 -21.26 1.20 -1.79
C ARG A 89 -21.16 0.48 -3.14
N ALA A 90 -21.97 -0.55 -3.38
CA ALA A 90 -22.00 -1.29 -4.65
C ALA A 90 -22.22 -0.39 -5.88
N PRO A 91 -23.05 0.68 -5.84
CA PRO A 91 -23.22 1.58 -6.97
C PRO A 91 -22.07 2.57 -7.17
N TRP A 92 -21.05 2.60 -6.31
CA TRP A 92 -19.95 3.56 -6.44
C TRP A 92 -19.06 3.20 -7.62
N SER A 93 -19.15 3.97 -8.67
CA SER A 93 -18.30 3.81 -9.85
C SER A 93 -16.90 4.41 -9.64
N ARG A 94 -16.78 5.40 -8.74
CA ARG A 94 -15.54 6.07 -8.37
C ARG A 94 -15.61 6.52 -6.91
N TYR A 95 -14.54 6.30 -6.14
CA TYR A 95 -14.48 6.68 -4.72
C TYR A 95 -13.03 6.74 -4.23
N TRP A 96 -12.80 7.46 -3.13
CA TRP A 96 -11.53 7.42 -2.41
C TRP A 96 -11.49 6.23 -1.46
N LEU A 97 -10.40 5.49 -1.49
CA LEU A 97 -10.08 4.40 -0.58
C LEU A 97 -8.83 4.78 0.18
N ILE A 98 -8.94 4.92 1.51
CA ILE A 98 -7.87 5.49 2.32
C ILE A 98 -7.55 4.65 3.55
N ASP A 99 -6.24 4.57 3.85
CA ASP A 99 -5.70 4.10 5.13
C ASP A 99 -4.95 5.28 5.77
N PRO A 100 -5.47 5.83 6.86
CA PRO A 100 -4.88 6.99 7.51
C PRO A 100 -3.54 6.72 8.20
N LEU A 101 -3.29 5.49 8.63
CA LEU A 101 -2.04 5.06 9.27
C LEU A 101 -1.82 3.56 9.07
N ASP A 102 -1.29 3.16 7.93
CA ASP A 102 -0.79 1.81 7.72
C ASP A 102 0.54 1.61 8.44
N GLY A 103 0.71 0.45 9.06
CA GLY A 103 1.89 0.17 9.85
C GLY A 103 1.79 0.68 11.29
N THR A 104 0.61 0.69 11.92
CA THR A 104 0.38 1.12 13.31
C THR A 104 1.35 0.48 14.30
N LYS A 105 1.73 -0.81 14.09
CA LYS A 105 2.75 -1.48 14.93
C LYS A 105 4.12 -0.83 14.78
N GLY A 106 4.51 -0.47 13.56
CA GLY A 106 5.74 0.24 13.26
C GLY A 106 5.76 1.63 13.87
N PHE A 107 4.64 2.35 13.76
CA PHE A 107 4.45 3.65 14.40
C PHE A 107 4.67 3.57 15.92
N LEU A 108 4.05 2.61 16.60
CA LEU A 108 4.20 2.41 18.04
C LEU A 108 5.61 2.00 18.45
N LYS A 109 6.30 1.18 17.64
CA LYS A 109 7.67 0.70 17.88
C LYS A 109 8.76 1.65 17.38
N ARG A 110 8.38 2.76 16.76
CA ARG A 110 9.28 3.80 16.25
C ARG A 110 10.29 3.26 15.22
N THR A 111 9.77 2.51 14.25
CA THR A 111 10.59 1.97 13.15
C THR A 111 10.64 2.89 11.93
N ASP A 112 9.95 4.04 11.95
CA ASP A 112 9.76 4.98 10.85
C ASP A 112 8.98 4.43 9.64
N GLU A 113 8.62 3.14 9.67
CA GLU A 113 7.97 2.42 8.59
C GLU A 113 6.43 2.44 8.75
N PHE A 114 5.83 3.62 8.59
CA PHE A 114 4.39 3.79 8.55
C PHE A 114 4.01 4.76 7.43
N THR A 115 2.81 4.59 6.89
CA THR A 115 2.37 5.34 5.71
C THR A 115 0.94 5.84 5.83
N VAL A 116 0.66 6.90 5.06
CA VAL A 116 -0.68 7.30 4.66
C VAL A 116 -0.91 6.77 3.25
N ASN A 117 -1.96 5.98 3.05
CA ASN A 117 -2.30 5.40 1.77
C ASN A 117 -3.59 6.00 1.24
N ILE A 118 -3.57 6.50 0.00
CA ILE A 118 -4.74 7.08 -0.67
C ILE A 118 -4.82 6.50 -2.08
N ALA A 119 -5.95 5.89 -2.41
CA ALA A 119 -6.24 5.46 -3.76
C ALA A 119 -7.55 6.09 -4.28
N LEU A 120 -7.56 6.51 -5.54
CA LEU A 120 -8.79 6.71 -6.28
C LEU A 120 -9.11 5.40 -6.99
N VAL A 121 -10.22 4.79 -6.62
CA VAL A 121 -10.70 3.56 -7.25
C VAL A 121 -11.81 3.91 -8.26
N GLU A 122 -11.70 3.36 -9.45
CA GLU A 122 -12.72 3.48 -10.50
C GLU A 122 -13.06 2.10 -11.05
N LYS A 123 -14.34 1.74 -11.01
CA LYS A 123 -14.87 0.45 -11.52
C LYS A 123 -14.08 -0.76 -10.96
N GLY A 124 -13.79 -0.73 -9.67
CA GLY A 124 -13.11 -1.81 -8.97
C GLY A 124 -11.58 -1.91 -9.20
N ALA A 125 -10.96 -0.92 -9.83
CA ALA A 125 -9.52 -0.86 -10.04
C ALA A 125 -8.93 0.48 -9.54
N PRO A 126 -7.74 0.53 -8.93
CA PRO A 126 -7.11 1.78 -8.56
C PRO A 126 -6.60 2.50 -9.82
N VAL A 127 -6.92 3.79 -9.93
CA VAL A 127 -6.52 4.65 -11.06
C VAL A 127 -5.58 5.78 -10.64
N VAL A 128 -5.56 6.13 -9.37
CA VAL A 128 -4.54 6.98 -8.72
C VAL A 128 -4.13 6.29 -7.44
N GLY A 129 -2.84 6.27 -7.14
CA GLY A 129 -2.30 5.77 -5.88
C GLY A 129 -1.27 6.74 -5.31
N VAL A 130 -1.40 7.07 -4.02
CA VAL A 130 -0.43 7.82 -3.25
C VAL A 130 -0.08 7.04 -1.99
N VAL A 131 1.21 6.80 -1.78
CA VAL A 131 1.77 6.26 -0.53
C VAL A 131 2.76 7.29 0.00
N HIS A 132 2.48 7.84 1.18
CA HIS A 132 3.34 8.81 1.84
C HIS A 132 3.87 8.26 3.15
N ALA A 133 5.19 8.13 3.26
CA ALA A 133 5.91 7.73 4.48
C ALA A 133 6.53 8.96 5.13
N PRO A 134 5.84 9.62 6.08
CA PRO A 134 6.24 10.94 6.56
C PRO A 134 7.54 10.90 7.36
N ALA A 135 7.81 9.87 8.16
CA ALA A 135 9.05 9.75 8.92
C ALA A 135 10.27 9.49 8.03
N LEU A 136 10.08 8.84 6.88
CA LEU A 136 11.12 8.61 5.88
C LEU A 136 11.21 9.74 4.85
N GLN A 137 10.32 10.73 4.90
CA GLN A 137 10.21 11.82 3.94
C GLN A 137 10.06 11.34 2.49
N GLN A 138 9.36 10.22 2.29
CA GLN A 138 9.15 9.61 0.98
C GLN A 138 7.70 9.74 0.56
N THR A 139 7.49 10.13 -0.69
CA THR A 139 6.16 10.19 -1.31
C THR A 139 6.21 9.48 -2.65
N PHE A 140 5.33 8.51 -2.83
CA PHE A 140 5.15 7.76 -4.06
C PHE A 140 3.79 8.07 -4.65
N VAL A 141 3.72 8.20 -5.97
CA VAL A 141 2.48 8.49 -6.68
C VAL A 141 2.44 7.75 -8.00
N ALA A 142 1.26 7.28 -8.37
CA ALA A 142 1.02 6.70 -9.68
C ALA A 142 -0.34 7.11 -10.24
N VAL A 143 -0.42 7.14 -11.56
CA VAL A 143 -1.66 7.34 -12.30
C VAL A 143 -1.73 6.28 -13.39
N LYS A 144 -2.85 5.60 -13.48
CA LYS A 144 -3.08 4.54 -14.47
C LYS A 144 -2.78 5.02 -15.89
N GLY A 145 -1.86 4.32 -16.57
CA GLY A 145 -1.40 4.65 -17.92
C GLY A 145 -0.40 5.78 -18.01
N ALA A 146 0.02 6.42 -16.89
CA ALA A 146 0.97 7.53 -16.89
C ALA A 146 2.25 7.22 -16.11
N GLY A 147 2.32 6.06 -15.46
CA GLY A 147 3.49 5.58 -14.73
C GLY A 147 3.48 5.94 -13.25
N ALA A 148 4.50 5.46 -12.55
CA ALA A 148 4.73 5.68 -11.13
C ALA A 148 5.98 6.53 -10.90
N TYR A 149 5.96 7.34 -9.83
CA TYR A 149 7.02 8.27 -9.50
C TYR A 149 7.24 8.36 -7.99
N ARG A 150 8.47 8.66 -7.60
CA ARG A 150 8.83 9.03 -6.23
C ARG A 150 9.30 10.48 -6.21
N LEU A 151 8.88 11.23 -5.19
CA LEU A 151 9.41 12.56 -4.93
C LEU A 151 10.84 12.41 -4.40
N GLY A 152 11.80 12.97 -5.11
CA GLY A 152 13.21 13.03 -4.70
C GLY A 152 13.50 14.15 -3.71
N ASP A 153 14.64 14.07 -3.04
CA ASP A 153 15.08 15.02 -2.01
C ASP A 153 15.26 16.45 -2.57
N ASN A 154 15.47 16.57 -3.86
CA ASN A 154 15.58 17.85 -4.59
C ASN A 154 14.22 18.43 -5.02
N GLY A 155 13.10 17.83 -4.60
CA GLY A 155 11.75 18.23 -4.99
C GLY A 155 11.34 17.85 -6.42
N GLN A 156 12.12 17.02 -7.10
CA GLN A 156 11.79 16.51 -8.44
C GLN A 156 11.19 15.11 -8.38
N TRP A 157 10.30 14.83 -9.30
CA TRP A 157 9.70 13.50 -9.45
C TRP A 157 10.62 12.57 -10.26
N VAL A 158 10.99 11.46 -9.67
CA VAL A 158 11.79 10.41 -10.29
C VAL A 158 10.87 9.27 -10.69
N ARG A 159 10.90 8.92 -11.98
CA ARG A 159 10.09 7.81 -12.50
C ARG A 159 10.58 6.49 -11.92
N LEU A 160 9.63 5.66 -11.51
CA LEU A 160 9.88 4.32 -11.01
C LEU A 160 9.83 3.31 -12.16
N SER A 161 10.61 2.27 -12.03
CA SER A 161 10.58 1.10 -12.90
C SER A 161 11.05 -0.12 -12.14
N THR A 162 10.28 -1.18 -12.21
CA THR A 162 10.69 -2.47 -11.69
C THR A 162 11.88 -3.02 -12.47
N VAL A 163 12.54 -4.01 -11.90
CA VAL A 163 13.68 -4.70 -12.53
C VAL A 163 13.35 -6.17 -12.75
N ARG A 164 14.00 -6.79 -13.72
CA ARG A 164 13.96 -8.24 -13.88
C ARG A 164 14.65 -8.92 -12.71
N VAL A 165 14.08 -10.04 -12.28
CA VAL A 165 14.63 -10.84 -11.20
C VAL A 165 15.98 -11.43 -11.61
N ASP A 166 17.00 -11.23 -10.78
CA ASP A 166 18.24 -12.01 -10.85
C ASP A 166 18.00 -13.37 -10.16
N PRO A 167 18.01 -14.50 -10.90
CA PRO A 167 17.77 -15.81 -10.29
C PRO A 167 18.82 -16.22 -9.26
N LYS A 168 19.96 -15.54 -9.20
CA LYS A 168 21.00 -15.76 -8.21
C LYS A 168 20.81 -14.93 -6.93
N ARG A 169 19.91 -13.94 -6.97
CA ARG A 169 19.64 -13.05 -5.85
C ARG A 169 18.19 -12.58 -5.86
N ILE A 170 17.30 -13.34 -5.25
CA ILE A 170 15.88 -13.05 -5.18
C ILE A 170 15.57 -12.36 -3.86
N ARG A 171 15.15 -11.10 -3.89
CA ARG A 171 14.84 -10.28 -2.69
C ARG A 171 13.36 -10.39 -2.37
N ILE A 172 13.06 -11.15 -1.29
CA ILE A 172 11.69 -11.41 -0.84
C ILE A 172 11.35 -10.48 0.32
N LEU A 173 10.29 -9.70 0.17
CA LEU A 173 9.79 -8.84 1.23
C LEU A 173 9.04 -9.64 2.28
N ALA A 174 9.43 -9.45 3.53
CA ALA A 174 8.75 -9.98 4.70
C ALA A 174 8.47 -8.85 5.69
N SER A 175 7.42 -8.98 6.50
CA SER A 175 7.26 -8.06 7.63
C SER A 175 8.35 -8.31 8.66
N ARG A 176 8.82 -7.25 9.32
CA ARG A 176 9.94 -7.28 10.26
C ARG A 176 9.78 -8.31 11.40
N HIS A 177 8.55 -8.68 11.70
CA HIS A 177 8.25 -9.52 12.85
C HIS A 177 7.80 -10.95 12.53
N HIS A 178 7.47 -11.25 11.28
CA HIS A 178 6.98 -12.58 10.87
C HIS A 178 7.24 -12.80 9.38
N ALA A 179 8.26 -13.56 9.05
CA ALA A 179 8.26 -14.30 7.81
C ALA A 179 7.24 -15.45 8.01
N GLY A 180 6.07 -15.37 7.39
CA GLY A 180 5.08 -16.44 7.44
C GLY A 180 5.66 -17.76 6.91
N PRO A 181 5.01 -18.89 7.16
CA PRO A 181 5.54 -20.22 6.77
C PRO A 181 5.80 -20.32 5.26
N VAL A 182 5.01 -19.62 4.44
CA VAL A 182 5.20 -19.58 2.98
C VAL A 182 6.52 -18.90 2.63
N VAL A 183 6.81 -17.73 3.22
CA VAL A 183 8.06 -17.01 2.97
C VAL A 183 9.26 -17.84 3.45
N GLN A 184 9.16 -18.52 4.59
CA GLN A 184 10.21 -19.41 5.07
C GLN A 184 10.51 -20.52 4.06
N ARG A 185 9.47 -21.19 3.53
CA ARG A 185 9.65 -22.21 2.49
C ARG A 185 10.21 -21.66 1.18
N LEU A 186 9.81 -20.47 0.78
CA LEU A 186 10.40 -19.80 -0.39
C LEU A 186 11.90 -19.62 -0.21
N LEU A 187 12.35 -19.20 0.98
CA LEU A 187 13.76 -19.04 1.29
C LEU A 187 14.53 -20.38 1.28
N GLU A 188 13.90 -21.47 1.73
CA GLU A 188 14.49 -22.81 1.73
C GLU A 188 14.60 -23.42 0.32
N ARG A 189 13.65 -23.10 -0.56
CA ARG A 189 13.51 -23.73 -1.89
C ARG A 189 14.09 -22.91 -3.03
N LEU A 190 14.19 -21.60 -2.88
CA LEU A 190 14.75 -20.73 -3.91
C LEU A 190 16.22 -20.42 -3.61
N THR A 191 17.12 -21.01 -4.40
CA THR A 191 18.55 -20.71 -4.31
C THR A 191 18.78 -19.21 -4.52
N GLY A 192 19.55 -18.59 -3.63
CA GLY A 192 19.83 -17.14 -3.69
C GLY A 192 18.71 -16.24 -3.17
N ALA A 193 17.65 -16.80 -2.56
CA ALA A 193 16.63 -16.00 -1.91
C ALA A 193 17.14 -15.37 -0.62
N GLU A 194 16.85 -14.08 -0.43
CA GLU A 194 17.15 -13.33 0.78
C GLU A 194 15.92 -12.52 1.21
N THR A 195 15.81 -12.23 2.50
CA THR A 195 14.72 -11.39 3.01
C THR A 195 15.11 -9.93 3.05
N VAL A 196 14.18 -9.08 2.64
CA VAL A 196 14.19 -7.63 2.88
C VAL A 196 13.05 -7.31 3.83
N SER A 197 13.36 -6.74 5.00
CA SER A 197 12.33 -6.37 5.98
C SER A 197 11.77 -4.98 5.68
N MET A 198 10.43 -4.88 5.61
CA MET A 198 9.70 -3.63 5.47
C MET A 198 8.26 -3.81 5.96
N ASP A 199 7.69 -2.79 6.60
CA ASP A 199 6.29 -2.80 7.03
C ASP A 199 5.39 -1.99 6.09
N GLY A 200 4.08 -2.24 6.14
CA GLY A 200 3.04 -1.50 5.42
C GLY A 200 3.14 -1.54 3.89
N ALA A 201 2.50 -0.56 3.25
CA ALA A 201 2.44 -0.39 1.80
C ALA A 201 3.80 -0.06 1.17
N LEU A 202 4.80 0.32 1.96
CA LEU A 202 6.18 0.52 1.48
C LEU A 202 6.75 -0.71 0.78
N LYS A 203 6.24 -1.91 1.05
CA LYS A 203 6.64 -3.13 0.34
C LYS A 203 6.38 -3.04 -1.17
N PHE A 204 5.23 -2.51 -1.57
CA PHE A 204 4.93 -2.27 -2.99
C PHE A 204 5.87 -1.23 -3.59
N CYS A 205 6.18 -0.18 -2.84
CA CYS A 205 7.07 0.90 -3.27
C CYS A 205 8.51 0.40 -3.49
N LEU A 206 9.02 -0.46 -2.60
CA LEU A 206 10.36 -1.05 -2.76
C LEU A 206 10.47 -1.93 -4.01
N ILE A 207 9.41 -2.69 -4.34
CA ILE A 207 9.38 -3.46 -5.58
C ILE A 207 9.32 -2.51 -6.79
N ALA A 208 8.50 -1.46 -6.72
CA ALA A 208 8.38 -0.46 -7.77
C ALA A 208 9.70 0.28 -8.03
N GLU A 209 10.56 0.45 -7.02
CA GLU A 209 11.92 0.99 -7.13
C GLU A 209 12.97 -0.02 -7.63
N GLY A 210 12.60 -1.30 -7.82
CA GLY A 210 13.55 -2.37 -8.15
C GLY A 210 14.49 -2.74 -6.99
N ARG A 211 14.15 -2.42 -5.75
CA ARG A 211 14.91 -2.71 -4.53
C ARG A 211 14.51 -4.02 -3.87
N ALA A 212 13.39 -4.60 -4.27
CA ALA A 212 12.92 -5.92 -3.92
C ALA A 212 12.23 -6.56 -5.14
N ASP A 213 12.02 -7.87 -5.12
CA ASP A 213 11.54 -8.62 -6.27
C ASP A 213 10.16 -9.22 -6.04
N LEU A 214 9.88 -9.63 -4.80
CA LEU A 214 8.70 -10.41 -4.47
C LEU A 214 8.16 -10.05 -3.08
N TYR A 215 6.84 -9.92 -2.97
CA TYR A 215 6.09 -9.87 -1.73
C TYR A 215 4.94 -10.86 -1.82
N TYR A 216 4.92 -11.86 -0.95
CA TYR A 216 3.81 -12.77 -0.76
C TYR A 216 3.08 -12.47 0.55
N ARG A 217 1.76 -12.42 0.50
CA ARG A 217 0.92 -12.19 1.66
C ARG A 217 -0.16 -13.25 1.76
N ASP A 218 -0.09 -14.08 2.81
CA ASP A 218 -1.08 -15.10 3.17
C ASP A 218 -2.01 -14.67 4.31
N GLY A 219 -1.52 -13.76 5.16
CA GLY A 219 -2.34 -13.23 6.25
C GLY A 219 -3.33 -12.16 5.79
N PRO A 220 -4.41 -11.91 6.55
CA PRO A 220 -5.44 -10.97 6.18
C PRO A 220 -4.89 -9.55 5.99
N THR A 221 -5.32 -8.88 4.93
CA THR A 221 -5.18 -7.46 4.68
C THR A 221 -6.51 -6.91 4.19
N MET A 222 -6.70 -5.62 4.31
CA MET A 222 -7.89 -4.96 3.82
C MET A 222 -7.62 -4.28 2.47
N GLU A 223 -8.67 -3.89 1.77
CA GLU A 223 -8.55 -3.20 0.48
C GLU A 223 -7.70 -1.93 0.55
N TRP A 224 -7.81 -1.16 1.64
CA TRP A 224 -7.06 0.08 1.83
C TRP A 224 -5.57 -0.12 2.06
N ASP A 225 -5.12 -1.31 2.52
CA ASP A 225 -3.70 -1.66 2.67
C ASP A 225 -3.00 -1.86 1.32
N THR A 226 -3.76 -2.12 0.26
CA THR A 226 -3.19 -2.59 -1.02
C THR A 226 -3.44 -1.68 -2.21
N ALA A 227 -4.56 -0.96 -2.27
CA ALA A 227 -4.99 -0.26 -3.48
C ALA A 227 -3.98 0.78 -3.98
N ALA A 228 -3.45 1.63 -3.10
CA ALA A 228 -2.45 2.63 -3.46
C ALA A 228 -1.14 1.97 -3.91
N GLY A 229 -0.66 0.99 -3.14
CA GLY A 229 0.54 0.24 -3.45
C GLY A 229 0.45 -0.55 -4.75
N GLN A 230 -0.70 -1.18 -5.02
CA GLN A 230 -0.95 -1.87 -6.29
C GLN A 230 -0.86 -0.91 -7.48
N CYS A 231 -1.51 0.25 -7.41
CA CYS A 231 -1.43 1.25 -8.47
C CYS A 231 0.03 1.64 -8.76
N ILE A 232 0.81 1.90 -7.71
CA ILE A 232 2.23 2.28 -7.83
C ILE A 232 3.05 1.16 -8.46
N LEU A 233 2.88 -0.08 -8.00
CA LEU A 233 3.66 -1.20 -8.49
C LEU A 233 3.30 -1.54 -9.94
N GLU A 234 2.02 -1.59 -10.29
CA GLU A 234 1.59 -1.92 -11.66
C GLU A 234 2.03 -0.84 -12.66
N GLU A 235 1.95 0.43 -12.28
CA GLU A 235 2.41 1.55 -13.11
C GLU A 235 3.94 1.66 -13.20
N ALA A 236 4.68 1.03 -12.29
CA ALA A 236 6.13 0.85 -12.39
C ALA A 236 6.54 -0.35 -13.26
N GLY A 237 5.58 -1.16 -13.73
CA GLY A 237 5.82 -2.32 -14.59
C GLY A 237 5.74 -3.68 -13.88
N GLY A 238 5.38 -3.71 -12.59
CA GLY A 238 5.16 -4.94 -11.84
C GLY A 238 3.73 -5.47 -11.93
N VAL A 239 3.41 -6.45 -11.11
CA VAL A 239 2.09 -7.09 -11.06
C VAL A 239 1.67 -7.37 -9.62
N VAL A 240 0.35 -7.35 -9.38
CA VAL A 240 -0.27 -7.87 -8.17
C VAL A 240 -1.33 -8.89 -8.56
N ARG A 241 -1.23 -10.10 -8.02
CA ARG A 241 -2.13 -11.22 -8.36
C ARG A 241 -2.58 -11.92 -7.08
N THR A 242 -3.82 -12.39 -7.06
CA THR A 242 -4.28 -13.33 -6.03
C THR A 242 -3.49 -14.63 -6.10
N ALA A 243 -3.59 -15.48 -5.09
CA ALA A 243 -2.97 -16.81 -5.12
C ALA A 243 -3.52 -17.70 -6.27
N GLU A 244 -4.71 -17.38 -6.78
CA GLU A 244 -5.34 -18.04 -7.95
C GLU A 244 -4.82 -17.49 -9.29
N GLY A 245 -4.15 -16.34 -9.30
CA GLY A 245 -3.60 -15.68 -10.48
C GLY A 245 -4.44 -14.52 -11.00
N ASP A 246 -5.57 -14.23 -10.37
CA ASP A 246 -6.45 -13.12 -10.75
C ASP A 246 -5.88 -11.77 -10.28
N THR A 247 -6.29 -10.69 -10.91
CA THR A 247 -5.98 -9.33 -10.42
C THR A 247 -6.81 -9.03 -9.17
N LEU A 248 -6.20 -8.38 -8.16
CA LEU A 248 -6.96 -7.87 -7.02
C LEU A 248 -7.97 -6.81 -7.48
N THR A 249 -9.20 -6.93 -6.99
CA THR A 249 -10.28 -5.99 -7.25
C THR A 249 -10.77 -5.35 -5.96
N TYR A 250 -11.44 -4.22 -6.09
CA TYR A 250 -11.85 -3.35 -4.99
C TYR A 250 -13.36 -3.12 -4.99
N ASN A 251 -13.90 -2.72 -3.84
CA ASN A 251 -15.33 -2.63 -3.55
C ASN A 251 -16.02 -4.00 -3.49
N LYS A 252 -15.29 -5.02 -3.01
CA LYS A 252 -15.84 -6.36 -2.81
C LYS A 252 -16.91 -6.37 -1.71
N VAL A 253 -17.74 -7.40 -1.66
CA VAL A 253 -18.69 -7.60 -0.55
C VAL A 253 -17.93 -7.60 0.77
N GLU A 254 -16.92 -8.45 0.88
CA GLU A 254 -15.96 -8.46 1.98
C GLU A 254 -14.72 -7.66 1.58
N LEU A 255 -14.35 -6.67 2.41
CA LEU A 255 -13.21 -5.80 2.12
C LEU A 255 -11.85 -6.46 2.41
N VAL A 256 -11.86 -7.67 2.95
CA VAL A 256 -10.65 -8.47 3.16
C VAL A 256 -10.10 -8.93 1.80
N ASN A 257 -8.80 -8.81 1.63
CA ASN A 257 -8.12 -9.33 0.46
C ASN A 257 -7.85 -10.85 0.61
N PRO A 258 -7.96 -11.62 -0.49
CA PRO A 258 -7.42 -12.97 -0.52
C PRO A 258 -5.88 -12.92 -0.41
N PRO A 259 -5.22 -14.04 -0.16
CA PRO A 259 -3.78 -14.16 -0.30
C PRO A 259 -3.32 -13.67 -1.68
N PHE A 260 -2.19 -12.97 -1.73
CA PHE A 260 -1.71 -12.39 -2.97
C PHE A 260 -0.18 -12.39 -3.09
N VAL A 261 0.26 -12.21 -4.33
CA VAL A 261 1.64 -11.99 -4.74
C VAL A 261 1.76 -10.62 -5.37
N ALA A 262 2.74 -9.83 -4.94
CA ALA A 262 3.19 -8.63 -5.62
C ALA A 262 4.62 -8.85 -6.11
N ALA A 263 4.89 -8.63 -7.40
CA ALA A 263 6.16 -8.94 -8.03
C ALA A 263 6.61 -7.88 -9.03
N GLY A 264 7.92 -7.65 -9.09
CA GLY A 264 8.52 -6.67 -9.99
C GLY A 264 8.68 -7.18 -11.42
N ASP A 265 8.88 -8.49 -11.61
CA ASP A 265 9.06 -9.10 -12.94
C ASP A 265 7.80 -9.84 -13.38
N PRO A 266 6.99 -9.26 -14.29
CA PRO A 266 5.76 -9.88 -14.77
C PRO A 266 5.99 -11.07 -15.69
N SER A 267 7.23 -11.32 -16.15
CA SER A 267 7.56 -12.48 -16.99
C SER A 267 7.62 -13.79 -16.20
N ILE A 268 7.65 -13.70 -14.86
CA ILE A 268 7.66 -14.87 -13.98
C ILE A 268 6.26 -15.06 -13.39
N ASP A 269 5.66 -16.23 -13.66
CA ASP A 269 4.43 -16.65 -12.99
C ASP A 269 4.74 -17.13 -11.57
N TRP A 270 4.80 -16.16 -10.66
CA TRP A 270 5.05 -16.43 -9.25
C TRP A 270 3.93 -17.20 -8.58
N THR A 271 2.68 -17.05 -9.01
CA THR A 271 1.54 -17.76 -8.43
C THR A 271 1.66 -19.26 -8.66
N SER A 272 1.90 -19.69 -9.90
CA SER A 272 2.15 -21.08 -10.22
C SER A 272 3.44 -21.60 -9.57
N ARG A 273 4.49 -20.78 -9.53
CA ARG A 273 5.76 -21.16 -8.91
C ARG A 273 5.66 -21.35 -7.40
N ILE A 274 4.93 -20.49 -6.69
CA ILE A 274 4.67 -20.64 -5.27
C ILE A 274 3.80 -21.87 -5.04
N ARG A 275 2.75 -22.08 -5.82
CA ARG A 275 1.88 -23.25 -5.72
C ARG A 275 2.67 -24.55 -5.86
N SER A 276 3.56 -24.67 -6.83
CA SER A 276 4.37 -25.87 -7.04
C SER A 276 5.32 -26.18 -5.88
N ILE A 277 5.73 -25.20 -5.10
CA ILE A 277 6.56 -25.39 -3.90
C ILE A 277 5.74 -26.11 -2.79
N PHE A 278 4.40 -26.00 -2.83
CA PHE A 278 3.48 -26.53 -1.83
C PHE A 278 2.66 -27.76 -2.31
N GLU A 279 2.67 -28.12 -3.59
CA GLU A 279 1.90 -29.25 -4.16
C GLU A 279 2.28 -30.63 -3.58
N ASN A 280 3.30 -30.75 -2.75
CA ASN A 280 3.65 -31.96 -2.03
C ASN A 280 2.87 -32.16 -0.70
N GLY A 281 1.71 -31.55 -0.54
CA GLY A 281 0.75 -31.90 0.52
C GLY A 281 0.51 -30.90 1.65
N ASP A 282 1.18 -29.76 1.67
CA ASP A 282 1.16 -28.83 2.81
C ASP A 282 0.40 -27.49 2.57
N TRP A 283 -0.36 -27.38 1.48
CA TRP A 283 -1.08 -26.15 1.16
C TRP A 283 -2.36 -25.91 1.98
N MET A 284 -2.93 -26.95 2.57
CA MET A 284 -4.21 -26.85 3.29
C MET A 284 -4.00 -27.04 4.78
N GLY A 285 -3.85 -25.96 5.52
CA GLY A 285 -3.97 -26.04 6.96
C GLY A 285 -3.21 -25.00 7.76
N ALA A 286 -3.76 -23.85 7.93
CA ALA A 286 -3.86 -23.16 9.22
C ALA A 286 -4.83 -21.99 9.10
#